data_6a1bbafc2a668d9652db41449122a58e
#
_entry.id   6a1bbafc2a668d9652db41449122a58e
#
_cell.length_a   1.000
_cell.length_b   1.000
_cell.length_c   1.000
_cell.angle_alpha   90.00
_cell.angle_beta   90.00
_cell.angle_gamma   90.00
#
_symmetry.space_group_name_H-M   'P 1'
#
loop_
_entity.id
_entity.type
_entity.pdbx_description
1 polymer ?
#
loop_
_entity_poly.entity_id
_entity_poly.type
_entity_poly.pdbx_seq_one_letter_code
_entity_poly.pdbx_strand_id
1 'polypeptide(L)'
;GEDLSRHDKWLCMMYPRLKLLHRLLARDGVIFVSLDDNEVYAMMLMLREIFGEHNFLAQIIVQSNRRGQTYKQIAKTHEYLICFGKTAEAKLGELETAGSNLPEEDNFGKFSSRELRNRNPKFGRHNRPNLFYPFYPDLGNPDPDGNFPNLLDDPKNGNEILPYNSKNEESCWRWGLEKAKKDTDGNGTKVLFARKTRDGDWRIFEKYRKETVKAKSVWTETKHISEQGTTELGRLGLADKFQFPKPIGLIEDCLALATDEESLVLDSFA
;
A
#
# COMPACT_ATOMS: atom_id res chain seq x y z
N GLY A 1 2.55 7.69 -42.02
CA GLY A 1 3.22 8.66 -41.17
C GLY A 1 2.29 9.07 -40.04
N GLU A 2 2.72 8.91 -38.79
CA GLU A 2 1.96 9.42 -37.66
C GLU A 2 1.91 10.95 -37.82
N ASP A 3 0.70 11.49 -37.71
CA ASP A 3 0.47 12.93 -37.80
C ASP A 3 0.97 13.61 -36.52
N LEU A 4 2.21 14.11 -36.54
CA LEU A 4 2.79 14.89 -35.44
C LEU A 4 1.86 16.04 -35.02
N SER A 5 1.07 16.59 -35.96
CA SER A 5 0.09 17.64 -35.67
C SER A 5 -1.03 17.19 -34.68
N ARG A 6 -1.27 15.91 -34.58
CA ARG A 6 -2.26 15.37 -33.64
C ARG A 6 -1.82 15.55 -32.18
N HIS A 7 -0.56 15.25 -31.86
CA HIS A 7 0.01 15.48 -30.56
C HIS A 7 0.06 16.95 -30.20
N ASP A 8 0.44 17.80 -31.12
CA ASP A 8 0.47 19.26 -30.90
C ASP A 8 -0.93 19.81 -30.61
N LYS A 9 -1.95 19.40 -31.36
CA LYS A 9 -3.34 19.80 -31.12
C LYS A 9 -3.82 19.33 -29.73
N TRP A 10 -3.47 18.09 -29.33
CA TRP A 10 -3.82 17.55 -28.02
C TRP A 10 -3.14 18.35 -26.90
N LEU A 11 -1.86 18.68 -27.03
CA LEU A 11 -1.12 19.49 -26.08
C LEU A 11 -1.72 20.89 -25.93
N CYS A 12 -2.03 21.56 -27.07
CA CYS A 12 -2.67 22.88 -27.08
C CYS A 12 -4.06 22.87 -26.40
N MET A 13 -4.77 21.74 -26.50
CA MET A 13 -6.06 21.56 -25.84
C MET A 13 -5.90 21.32 -24.35
N MET A 14 -4.94 20.49 -23.95
CA MET A 14 -4.76 20.05 -22.55
C MET A 14 -4.11 21.11 -21.67
N TYR A 15 -3.13 21.85 -22.17
CA TYR A 15 -2.36 22.80 -21.39
C TYR A 15 -3.22 23.84 -20.65
N PRO A 16 -4.13 24.60 -21.32
CA PRO A 16 -4.99 25.56 -20.64
C PRO A 16 -5.97 24.91 -19.65
N ARG A 17 -6.43 23.68 -19.95
CA ARG A 17 -7.31 22.94 -19.04
C ARG A 17 -6.57 22.54 -17.76
N LEU A 18 -5.36 22.02 -17.87
CA LEU A 18 -4.53 21.68 -16.72
C LEU A 18 -4.22 22.90 -15.85
N LYS A 19 -3.95 24.06 -16.47
CA LYS A 19 -3.77 25.33 -15.72
C LYS A 19 -5.03 25.72 -14.96
N LEU A 20 -6.21 25.54 -15.56
CA LEU A 20 -7.47 25.80 -14.90
C LEU A 20 -7.70 24.82 -13.76
N LEU A 21 -7.51 23.52 -13.98
CA LEU A 21 -7.63 22.49 -12.94
C LEU A 21 -6.68 22.76 -11.77
N HIS A 22 -5.42 23.13 -12.05
CA HIS A 22 -4.47 23.52 -11.00
C HIS A 22 -5.00 24.70 -10.15
N ARG A 23 -5.66 25.69 -10.77
CA ARG A 23 -6.24 26.83 -10.03
C ARG A 23 -7.41 26.41 -9.16
N LEU A 24 -8.25 25.48 -9.62
CA LEU A 24 -9.43 24.97 -8.92
C LEU A 24 -9.09 24.06 -7.73
N LEU A 25 -7.96 23.36 -7.77
CA LEU A 25 -7.54 22.50 -6.66
C LEU A 25 -7.35 23.27 -5.36
N ALA A 26 -7.71 22.64 -4.25
CA ALA A 26 -7.34 23.07 -2.89
C ALA A 26 -5.81 23.01 -2.71
N ARG A 27 -5.24 23.64 -1.68
CA ARG A 27 -3.79 23.66 -1.43
C ARG A 27 -3.22 22.24 -1.23
N ASP A 28 -3.97 21.37 -0.57
CA ASP A 28 -3.68 19.96 -0.32
C ASP A 28 -4.30 19.03 -1.35
N GLY A 29 -4.96 19.59 -2.38
CA GLY A 29 -5.64 18.82 -3.42
C GLY A 29 -4.68 18.04 -4.32
N VAL A 30 -5.17 16.94 -4.85
CA VAL A 30 -4.44 16.02 -5.74
C VAL A 30 -5.15 15.88 -7.08
N ILE A 31 -4.41 15.85 -8.16
CA ILE A 31 -4.89 15.49 -9.49
C ILE A 31 -4.41 14.10 -9.88
N PHE A 32 -5.32 13.28 -10.41
CA PHE A 32 -5.02 12.01 -11.05
C PHE A 32 -5.28 12.12 -12.56
N VAL A 33 -4.33 11.67 -13.35
CA VAL A 33 -4.45 11.68 -14.82
C VAL A 33 -4.15 10.30 -15.35
N SER A 34 -5.17 9.63 -15.91
CA SER A 34 -5.02 8.30 -16.51
C SER A 34 -4.76 8.42 -18.02
N LEU A 35 -3.69 7.78 -18.49
CA LEU A 35 -3.17 7.89 -19.84
C LEU A 35 -2.53 6.59 -20.31
N ASP A 36 -2.41 6.45 -21.62
CA ASP A 36 -1.63 5.38 -22.23
C ASP A 36 -0.24 5.88 -22.71
N ASP A 37 0.50 4.98 -23.38
CA ASP A 37 1.86 5.27 -23.87
C ASP A 37 1.94 6.44 -24.86
N ASN A 38 0.82 6.78 -25.51
CA ASN A 38 0.86 7.80 -26.58
C ASN A 38 1.14 9.19 -26.01
N GLU A 39 0.56 9.50 -24.83
CA GLU A 39 0.57 10.87 -24.30
C GLU A 39 1.24 11.00 -22.92
N VAL A 40 1.64 9.88 -22.29
CA VAL A 40 2.16 9.90 -20.90
C VAL A 40 3.39 10.80 -20.74
N TYR A 41 4.30 10.80 -21.69
CA TYR A 41 5.53 11.60 -21.60
C TYR A 41 5.25 13.10 -21.75
N ALA A 42 4.41 13.46 -22.71
CA ALA A 42 4.02 14.85 -22.93
C ALA A 42 3.21 15.40 -21.74
N MET A 43 2.29 14.60 -21.22
CA MET A 43 1.53 14.96 -20.02
C MET A 43 2.43 15.15 -18.80
N MET A 44 3.41 14.26 -18.59
CA MET A 44 4.35 14.38 -17.48
C MET A 44 5.11 15.70 -17.52
N LEU A 45 5.57 16.14 -18.72
CA LEU A 45 6.26 17.42 -18.87
C LEU A 45 5.35 18.60 -18.56
N MET A 46 4.11 18.59 -19.05
CA MET A 46 3.13 19.65 -18.76
C MET A 46 2.77 19.72 -17.26
N LEU A 47 2.58 18.57 -16.63
CA LEU A 47 2.27 18.54 -15.19
C LEU A 47 3.45 19.05 -14.36
N ARG A 48 4.68 18.70 -14.70
CA ARG A 48 5.88 19.24 -14.04
C ARG A 48 6.02 20.74 -14.19
N GLU A 49 5.71 21.28 -15.37
CA GLU A 49 5.72 22.72 -15.61
C GLU A 49 4.63 23.46 -14.81
N ILE A 50 3.40 22.93 -14.81
CA ILE A 50 2.23 23.60 -14.20
C ILE A 50 2.19 23.43 -12.70
N PHE A 51 2.45 22.20 -12.19
CA PHE A 51 2.35 21.85 -10.78
C PHE A 51 3.69 21.97 -10.04
N GLY A 52 4.80 21.97 -10.75
CA GLY A 52 6.16 21.93 -10.19
C GLY A 52 6.66 20.52 -9.91
N GLU A 53 7.95 20.30 -10.15
CA GLU A 53 8.63 19.00 -9.97
C GLU A 53 8.47 18.45 -8.56
N HIS A 54 8.53 19.31 -7.53
CA HIS A 54 8.45 18.90 -6.11
C HIS A 54 7.08 18.40 -5.68
N ASN A 55 6.04 18.66 -6.47
CA ASN A 55 4.67 18.25 -6.19
C ASN A 55 4.29 16.95 -6.91
N PHE A 56 5.24 16.31 -7.59
CA PHE A 56 5.06 14.96 -8.13
C PHE A 56 4.90 13.96 -6.98
N LEU A 57 3.78 13.23 -6.96
CA LEU A 57 3.47 12.26 -5.90
C LEU A 57 3.78 10.83 -6.37
N ALA A 58 3.27 10.44 -7.54
CA ALA A 58 3.46 9.09 -8.05
C ALA A 58 3.18 8.98 -9.55
N GLN A 59 3.81 8.00 -10.19
CA GLN A 59 3.37 7.39 -11.44
C GLN A 59 3.06 5.92 -11.15
N ILE A 60 1.82 5.54 -11.37
CA ILE A 60 1.32 4.19 -11.09
C ILE A 60 1.10 3.49 -12.42
N ILE A 61 1.59 2.27 -12.54
CA ILE A 61 1.32 1.36 -13.66
C ILE A 61 0.05 0.59 -13.32
N VAL A 62 -0.99 0.73 -14.12
CA VAL A 62 -2.27 0.05 -13.95
C VAL A 62 -2.39 -1.04 -15.01
N GLN A 63 -2.44 -2.30 -14.59
CA GLN A 63 -2.68 -3.41 -15.50
C GLN A 63 -4.14 -3.37 -15.99
N SER A 64 -4.36 -2.71 -17.12
CA SER A 64 -5.68 -2.52 -17.72
C SER A 64 -6.17 -3.74 -18.52
N ASN A 65 -5.24 -4.59 -18.98
CA ASN A 65 -5.55 -5.80 -19.75
C ASN A 65 -4.58 -6.93 -19.42
N ARG A 66 -5.08 -8.03 -18.86
CA ARG A 66 -4.25 -9.20 -18.50
C ARG A 66 -3.74 -9.97 -19.71
N ARG A 67 -4.53 -10.04 -20.80
CA ARG A 67 -4.20 -10.82 -21.99
C ARG A 67 -3.23 -10.09 -22.91
N GLY A 68 -3.19 -8.74 -22.82
CA GLY A 68 -2.45 -7.87 -23.71
C GLY A 68 -3.11 -7.72 -25.09
N GLN A 69 -2.83 -6.59 -25.70
CA GLN A 69 -3.21 -6.32 -27.10
C GLN A 69 -1.97 -6.43 -27.97
N THR A 70 -1.97 -7.39 -28.88
CA THR A 70 -0.81 -7.76 -29.69
C THR A 70 -0.83 -7.03 -31.04
N TYR A 71 -0.80 -5.70 -31.01
CA TYR A 71 -0.70 -4.90 -32.27
C TYR A 71 0.74 -4.57 -32.70
N LYS A 72 1.70 -4.79 -31.80
CA LYS A 72 3.14 -4.56 -32.01
C LYS A 72 3.93 -5.79 -31.55
N GLN A 73 5.26 -5.68 -31.53
CA GLN A 73 6.15 -6.77 -31.11
C GLN A 73 5.97 -7.20 -29.63
N ILE A 74 5.47 -6.28 -28.79
CA ILE A 74 5.20 -6.53 -27.37
C ILE A 74 3.72 -6.28 -27.11
N ALA A 75 3.06 -7.23 -26.44
CA ALA A 75 1.67 -7.10 -26.04
C ALA A 75 1.51 -6.01 -24.97
N LYS A 76 0.68 -5.01 -25.24
CA LYS A 76 0.37 -3.94 -24.30
C LYS A 76 -0.61 -4.44 -23.24
N THR A 77 -0.26 -4.32 -21.95
CA THR A 77 -1.04 -4.82 -20.83
C THR A 77 -1.41 -3.76 -19.81
N HIS A 78 -0.89 -2.54 -19.93
CA HIS A 78 -1.03 -1.51 -18.90
C HIS A 78 -1.27 -0.11 -19.47
N GLU A 79 -1.72 0.74 -18.58
CA GLU A 79 -1.83 2.18 -18.72
C GLU A 79 -1.12 2.85 -17.53
N TYR A 80 -1.06 4.17 -17.55
CA TYR A 80 -0.42 4.97 -16.50
C TYR A 80 -1.44 5.83 -15.78
N LEU A 81 -1.29 5.95 -14.46
CA LEU A 81 -1.98 6.92 -13.64
C LEU A 81 -0.93 7.84 -13.02
N ILE A 82 -0.94 9.11 -13.41
CA ILE A 82 -0.01 10.13 -12.92
C ILE A 82 -0.69 10.92 -11.81
N CYS A 83 0.03 11.15 -10.71
CA CYS A 83 -0.49 11.85 -9.54
C CYS A 83 0.39 13.06 -9.20
N PHE A 84 -0.21 14.23 -9.09
CA PHE A 84 0.44 15.46 -8.62
C PHE A 84 -0.39 16.12 -7.52
N GLY A 85 0.27 16.67 -6.53
CA GLY A 85 -0.34 17.57 -5.57
C GLY A 85 -0.33 19.02 -6.09
N LYS A 86 -1.21 19.86 -5.56
CA LYS A 86 -1.13 21.30 -5.83
C LYS A 86 0.06 21.94 -5.14
N THR A 87 0.33 21.56 -3.90
CA THR A 87 1.47 22.05 -3.10
C THR A 87 2.08 20.90 -2.31
N ALA A 88 3.15 21.16 -1.57
CA ALA A 88 3.77 20.19 -0.66
C ALA A 88 2.87 19.73 0.51
N GLU A 89 1.71 20.36 0.70
CA GLU A 89 0.70 19.95 1.69
C GLU A 89 -0.07 18.70 1.23
N ALA A 90 -0.17 18.50 -0.09
CA ALA A 90 -0.87 17.35 -0.68
C ALA A 90 -0.18 16.02 -0.31
N LYS A 91 -0.98 15.05 0.13
CA LYS A 91 -0.49 13.73 0.53
C LYS A 91 -1.46 12.66 0.05
N LEU A 92 -0.92 11.52 -0.33
CA LEU A 92 -1.72 10.32 -0.56
C LEU A 92 -1.88 9.55 0.74
N GLY A 93 -3.10 9.12 1.00
CA GLY A 93 -3.46 8.24 2.10
C GLY A 93 -3.02 6.80 1.87
N GLU A 94 -3.72 5.88 2.51
CA GLU A 94 -3.50 4.45 2.39
C GLU A 94 -4.78 3.78 1.87
N LEU A 95 -4.63 2.68 1.16
CA LEU A 95 -5.74 1.88 0.69
C LEU A 95 -6.13 0.84 1.74
N GLU A 96 -7.42 0.55 1.85
CA GLU A 96 -7.87 -0.61 2.59
C GLU A 96 -7.34 -1.89 1.96
N THR A 97 -6.93 -2.82 2.79
CA THR A 97 -6.50 -4.15 2.32
C THR A 97 -7.74 -4.90 1.87
N ALA A 98 -7.88 -5.18 0.58
CA ALA A 98 -9.00 -5.95 0.03
C ALA A 98 -9.13 -7.30 0.76
N GLY A 99 -10.24 -7.46 1.52
CA GLY A 99 -10.44 -8.58 2.41
C GLY A 99 -9.31 -8.63 3.42
N SER A 100 -9.41 -7.83 4.49
CA SER A 100 -8.39 -7.80 5.54
C SER A 100 -8.03 -9.24 5.92
N ASN A 101 -6.85 -9.71 5.48
CA ASN A 101 -6.28 -10.98 5.89
C ASN A 101 -5.85 -10.89 7.36
N LEU A 102 -6.80 -10.54 8.21
CA LEU A 102 -6.69 -10.56 9.66
C LEU A 102 -7.48 -11.79 10.14
N PRO A 103 -6.87 -13.00 10.07
CA PRO A 103 -7.58 -14.26 10.31
C PRO A 103 -7.84 -14.57 11.78
N GLU A 104 -7.21 -13.80 12.66
CA GLU A 104 -7.29 -13.97 14.11
C GLU A 104 -8.05 -12.77 14.70
N GLU A 105 -8.77 -13.01 15.82
CA GLU A 105 -9.53 -11.97 16.51
C GLU A 105 -9.36 -12.12 18.03
N ASP A 106 -9.28 -11.01 18.75
CA ASP A 106 -9.31 -10.95 20.21
C ASP A 106 -10.19 -9.78 20.69
N ASN A 107 -10.21 -9.52 21.99
CA ASN A 107 -11.01 -8.45 22.61
C ASN A 107 -10.67 -7.03 22.08
N PHE A 108 -9.58 -6.86 21.33
CA PHE A 108 -9.11 -5.60 20.75
C PHE A 108 -9.35 -5.54 19.24
N GLY A 109 -10.04 -6.54 18.64
CA GLY A 109 -10.38 -6.63 17.23
C GLY A 109 -9.51 -7.62 16.45
N LYS A 110 -9.71 -7.64 15.13
CA LYS A 110 -9.01 -8.55 14.20
C LYS A 110 -7.53 -8.23 14.07
N PHE A 111 -6.73 -9.25 13.84
CA PHE A 111 -5.29 -9.11 13.63
C PHE A 111 -4.70 -10.26 12.79
N SER A 112 -3.47 -10.06 12.35
CA SER A 112 -2.62 -11.13 11.81
C SER A 112 -1.38 -11.28 12.67
N SER A 113 -0.99 -12.53 12.97
CA SER A 113 0.24 -12.82 13.69
C SER A 113 1.44 -12.65 12.76
N ARG A 114 2.32 -11.70 13.06
CA ARG A 114 3.56 -11.46 12.33
C ARG A 114 4.76 -11.78 13.20
N GLU A 115 5.61 -12.69 12.76
CA GLU A 115 6.85 -12.99 13.49
C GLU A 115 7.65 -11.70 13.71
N LEU A 116 8.09 -11.46 14.95
CA LEU A 116 8.83 -10.24 15.31
C LEU A 116 10.26 -10.25 14.75
N ARG A 117 10.83 -11.43 14.52
CA ARG A 117 12.15 -11.60 13.92
C ARG A 117 12.21 -10.98 12.51
N ASN A 118 13.28 -10.27 12.22
CA ASN A 118 13.55 -9.77 10.88
C ASN A 118 13.94 -10.95 9.96
N ARG A 119 13.20 -11.14 8.88
CA ARG A 119 13.44 -12.23 7.92
C ARG A 119 14.46 -11.88 6.83
N ASN A 120 14.90 -10.61 6.75
CA ASN A 120 15.89 -10.21 5.77
C ASN A 120 17.30 -10.68 6.20
N PRO A 121 17.96 -11.56 5.46
CA PRO A 121 19.25 -12.14 5.82
C PRO A 121 20.40 -11.11 5.86
N LYS A 122 20.20 -9.93 5.30
CA LYS A 122 21.17 -8.82 5.39
C LYS A 122 21.28 -8.23 6.79
N PHE A 123 20.28 -8.48 7.67
CA PHE A 123 20.23 -7.92 9.01
C PHE A 123 20.35 -9.02 10.06
N GLY A 124 21.25 -8.82 10.98
CA GLY A 124 21.50 -9.73 12.10
C GLY A 124 22.24 -9.03 13.21
N ARG A 125 22.62 -9.79 14.24
CA ARG A 125 23.41 -9.24 15.39
C ARG A 125 24.68 -8.52 14.94
N HIS A 126 25.34 -8.98 13.88
CA HIS A 126 26.58 -8.42 13.35
C HIS A 126 26.48 -6.94 12.93
N ASN A 127 25.32 -6.48 12.49
CA ASN A 127 25.09 -5.09 12.05
C ASN A 127 23.94 -4.39 12.77
N ARG A 128 23.19 -5.11 13.61
CA ARG A 128 22.06 -4.60 14.42
C ARG A 128 22.12 -5.17 15.85
N PRO A 129 23.24 -5.00 16.60
CA PRO A 129 23.42 -5.62 17.92
C PRO A 129 22.37 -5.17 18.94
N ASN A 130 21.89 -3.92 18.86
CA ASN A 130 20.86 -3.39 19.75
C ASN A 130 19.46 -3.96 19.51
N LEU A 131 19.28 -4.74 18.44
CA LEU A 131 18.05 -5.46 18.12
C LEU A 131 18.16 -6.97 18.40
N PHE A 132 19.21 -7.37 19.14
CA PHE A 132 19.43 -8.75 19.56
C PHE A 132 19.41 -8.80 21.09
N TYR A 133 18.26 -9.09 21.63
CA TYR A 133 18.00 -9.18 23.09
C TYR A 133 16.97 -10.28 23.37
N PRO A 134 16.95 -10.85 24.58
CA PRO A 134 16.05 -11.95 24.90
C PRO A 134 14.62 -11.50 25.21
N PHE A 135 13.67 -12.38 24.94
CA PHE A 135 12.33 -12.40 25.53
C PHE A 135 12.15 -13.67 26.35
N TYR A 136 11.32 -13.61 27.36
CA TYR A 136 10.93 -14.73 28.21
C TYR A 136 9.41 -14.85 28.26
N PRO A 137 8.78 -16.00 27.87
CA PRO A 137 7.34 -16.16 27.94
C PRO A 137 6.88 -16.27 29.39
N ASP A 138 5.85 -15.53 29.77
CA ASP A 138 5.17 -15.70 31.06
C ASP A 138 4.23 -16.90 31.00
N LEU A 139 4.73 -18.06 31.39
CA LEU A 139 3.99 -19.33 31.34
C LEU A 139 2.83 -19.40 32.32
N GLY A 140 2.78 -18.51 33.32
CA GLY A 140 1.72 -18.45 34.31
C GLY A 140 0.44 -17.79 33.82
N ASN A 141 0.50 -17.00 32.74
CA ASN A 141 -0.60 -16.15 32.30
C ASN A 141 -0.90 -16.28 30.80
N PRO A 142 -1.25 -17.47 30.29
CA PRO A 142 -1.63 -17.62 28.88
C PRO A 142 -2.94 -16.88 28.58
N ASP A 143 -3.07 -16.35 27.37
CA ASP A 143 -4.35 -15.86 26.86
C ASP A 143 -5.27 -17.04 26.47
N PRO A 144 -6.57 -16.80 26.19
CA PRO A 144 -7.52 -17.86 25.81
C PRO A 144 -7.10 -18.67 24.58
N ASP A 145 -6.27 -18.09 23.72
CA ASP A 145 -5.76 -18.73 22.49
C ASP A 145 -4.44 -19.50 22.73
N GLY A 146 -3.97 -19.55 23.98
CA GLY A 146 -2.72 -20.23 24.36
C GLY A 146 -1.46 -19.46 23.98
N ASN A 147 -1.54 -18.16 23.78
CA ASN A 147 -0.38 -17.30 23.65
C ASN A 147 0.05 -16.79 25.02
N PHE A 148 1.32 -16.45 25.14
CA PHE A 148 1.92 -16.03 26.40
C PHE A 148 2.41 -14.59 26.34
N PRO A 149 2.18 -13.78 27.40
CA PRO A 149 2.84 -12.51 27.56
C PRO A 149 4.36 -12.66 27.51
N ASN A 150 5.05 -11.60 27.17
CA ASN A 150 6.51 -11.58 27.15
C ASN A 150 7.06 -10.77 28.31
N LEU A 151 8.12 -11.27 28.92
CA LEU A 151 8.94 -10.58 29.91
C LEU A 151 10.33 -10.32 29.28
N LEU A 152 10.98 -9.24 29.69
CA LEU A 152 12.33 -8.89 29.21
C LEU A 152 13.41 -9.18 30.25
N ASP A 153 13.04 -9.34 31.53
CA ASP A 153 13.95 -9.43 32.65
C ASP A 153 13.65 -10.65 33.58
N ASP A 154 13.19 -11.76 33.02
CA ASP A 154 12.96 -12.98 33.83
C ASP A 154 13.75 -14.21 33.32
N PRO A 155 15.08 -14.26 33.52
CA PRO A 155 15.89 -15.41 33.13
C PRO A 155 15.60 -16.69 33.95
N LYS A 156 14.86 -16.61 35.07
CA LYS A 156 14.52 -17.78 35.92
C LYS A 156 13.54 -18.72 35.26
N ASN A 157 12.84 -18.28 34.23
CA ASN A 157 11.83 -19.04 33.50
C ASN A 157 12.41 -20.09 32.52
N GLY A 158 13.72 -20.08 32.28
CA GLY A 158 14.44 -21.10 31.50
C GLY A 158 14.14 -21.13 29.98
N ASN A 159 13.24 -20.28 29.50
CA ASN A 159 12.83 -20.24 28.09
C ASN A 159 13.27 -18.93 27.44
N GLU A 160 14.56 -18.75 27.29
CA GLU A 160 15.11 -17.60 26.57
C GLU A 160 14.80 -17.70 25.08
N ILE A 161 14.17 -16.66 24.53
CA ILE A 161 13.82 -16.58 23.12
C ILE A 161 14.67 -15.48 22.47
N LEU A 162 15.59 -15.87 21.62
CA LEU A 162 16.46 -15.00 20.82
C LEU A 162 16.07 -15.06 19.33
N PRO A 163 16.40 -14.05 18.52
CA PRO A 163 15.99 -13.98 17.11
C PRO A 163 16.85 -14.86 16.20
N TYR A 164 16.86 -16.17 16.43
CA TYR A 164 17.49 -17.14 15.52
C TYR A 164 16.58 -17.47 14.35
N ASN A 165 17.16 -17.67 13.18
CA ASN A 165 16.44 -18.17 12.02
C ASN A 165 16.31 -19.70 12.03
N SER A 166 15.63 -20.28 11.03
CA SER A 166 15.44 -21.74 10.92
C SER A 166 16.73 -22.54 10.70
N LYS A 167 17.85 -21.87 10.40
CA LYS A 167 19.19 -22.46 10.28
C LYS A 167 20.03 -22.27 11.54
N ASN A 168 19.43 -21.76 12.61
CA ASN A 168 20.09 -21.39 13.85
C ASN A 168 21.17 -20.29 13.70
N GLU A 169 20.98 -19.37 12.73
CA GLU A 169 21.84 -18.21 12.52
C GLU A 169 21.28 -17.00 13.26
N GLU A 170 22.16 -16.15 13.79
CA GLU A 170 21.78 -14.93 14.51
C GLU A 170 21.15 -13.89 13.56
N SER A 171 19.87 -13.62 13.75
CA SER A 171 19.11 -12.54 13.09
C SER A 171 19.00 -11.33 14.02
N CYS A 172 17.95 -10.54 13.92
CA CYS A 172 17.60 -9.47 14.84
C CYS A 172 16.09 -9.29 14.93
N TRP A 173 15.62 -8.60 15.96
CA TRP A 173 14.23 -8.19 16.05
C TRP A 173 13.91 -7.02 15.10
N ARG A 174 12.64 -6.82 14.75
CA ARG A 174 12.15 -5.63 14.04
C ARG A 174 11.94 -4.43 14.97
N TRP A 175 11.84 -4.67 16.27
CA TRP A 175 11.62 -3.65 17.30
C TRP A 175 12.87 -3.43 18.13
N GLY A 176 13.11 -2.14 18.50
CA GLY A 176 14.11 -1.81 19.51
C GLY A 176 13.63 -2.14 20.91
N LEU A 177 14.58 -2.35 21.83
CA LEU A 177 14.34 -2.74 23.21
C LEU A 177 13.37 -1.80 23.94
N GLU A 178 13.51 -0.49 23.79
CA GLU A 178 12.64 0.50 24.45
C GLU A 178 11.18 0.40 23.99
N LYS A 179 10.96 0.10 22.70
CA LYS A 179 9.61 -0.13 22.19
C LYS A 179 9.03 -1.43 22.76
N ALA A 180 9.85 -2.49 22.83
CA ALA A 180 9.44 -3.76 23.40
C ALA A 180 9.10 -3.63 24.89
N LYS A 181 9.91 -2.90 25.67
CA LYS A 181 9.66 -2.63 27.11
C LYS A 181 8.30 -2.00 27.33
N LYS A 182 7.98 -0.95 26.57
CA LYS A 182 6.68 -0.25 26.68
C LYS A 182 5.48 -1.16 26.38
N ASP A 183 5.68 -2.17 25.55
CA ASP A 183 4.60 -3.10 25.21
C ASP A 183 4.49 -4.24 26.20
N THR A 184 5.60 -4.76 26.72
CA THR A 184 5.61 -5.86 27.70
C THR A 184 5.21 -5.43 29.10
N ASP A 185 5.26 -4.13 29.41
CA ASP A 185 4.96 -3.59 30.75
C ASP A 185 3.43 -3.49 30.97
N GLY A 186 2.84 -4.61 31.45
CA GLY A 186 1.42 -4.69 31.82
C GLY A 186 0.43 -4.85 30.68
N ASN A 187 0.87 -4.96 29.44
CA ASN A 187 -0.01 -5.08 28.26
C ASN A 187 -0.44 -6.52 27.92
N GLY A 188 0.06 -7.52 28.66
CA GLY A 188 -0.27 -8.92 28.40
C GLY A 188 0.09 -9.34 26.97
N THR A 189 -0.86 -9.94 26.24
CA THR A 189 -0.70 -10.36 24.84
C THR A 189 -1.32 -9.38 23.83
N LYS A 190 -1.58 -8.13 24.22
CA LYS A 190 -2.29 -7.15 23.38
C LYS A 190 -1.62 -6.88 22.03
N VAL A 191 -0.29 -6.76 22.02
CA VAL A 191 0.48 -6.48 20.81
C VAL A 191 1.57 -7.51 20.58
N LEU A 192 2.49 -7.74 21.55
CA LEU A 192 3.51 -8.77 21.45
C LEU A 192 3.10 -10.01 22.27
N PHE A 193 3.36 -11.18 21.72
CA PHE A 193 3.15 -12.43 22.43
C PHE A 193 4.15 -13.51 22.00
N ALA A 194 4.42 -14.44 22.90
CA ALA A 194 5.16 -15.66 22.61
C ALA A 194 4.19 -16.79 22.26
N ARG A 195 4.54 -17.59 21.27
CA ARG A 195 3.79 -18.79 20.89
C ARG A 195 4.77 -19.92 20.59
N LYS A 196 4.43 -21.12 21.04
CA LYS A 196 5.17 -22.33 20.69
C LYS A 196 4.74 -22.82 19.30
N THR A 197 5.70 -23.02 18.41
CA THR A 197 5.42 -23.54 17.07
C THR A 197 5.10 -25.03 17.10
N ARG A 198 4.62 -25.60 15.99
CA ARG A 198 4.35 -27.05 15.88
C ARG A 198 5.60 -27.92 16.10
N ASP A 199 6.77 -27.36 15.77
CA ASP A 199 8.07 -28.03 15.94
C ASP A 199 8.59 -27.92 17.37
N GLY A 200 7.87 -27.24 18.27
CA GLY A 200 8.22 -27.12 19.68
C GLY A 200 9.05 -25.87 20.01
N ASP A 201 9.45 -25.07 19.02
CA ASP A 201 10.24 -23.86 19.21
C ASP A 201 9.40 -22.69 19.68
N TRP A 202 9.95 -21.86 20.53
CA TRP A 202 9.35 -20.60 20.92
C TRP A 202 9.62 -19.51 19.90
N ARG A 203 8.60 -18.71 19.56
CA ARG A 203 8.75 -17.53 18.70
C ARG A 203 7.92 -16.38 19.23
N ILE A 204 8.42 -15.17 18.93
CA ILE A 204 7.74 -13.91 19.28
C ILE A 204 6.98 -13.41 18.05
N PHE A 205 5.73 -13.05 18.27
CA PHE A 205 4.83 -12.50 17.28
C PHE A 205 4.32 -11.13 17.69
N GLU A 206 3.98 -10.33 16.68
CA GLU A 206 3.27 -9.06 16.78
C GLU A 206 1.84 -9.27 16.26
N LYS A 207 0.82 -8.87 17.02
CA LYS A 207 -0.56 -8.74 16.55
C LYS A 207 -0.68 -7.51 15.68
N TYR A 208 -0.58 -7.70 14.37
CA TYR A 208 -0.68 -6.62 13.39
C TYR A 208 -2.15 -6.39 13.04
N ARG A 209 -2.66 -5.20 13.42
CA ARG A 209 -4.08 -4.83 13.31
C ARG A 209 -4.36 -3.80 12.22
N LYS A 210 -3.35 -3.40 11.45
CA LYS A 210 -3.51 -2.35 10.46
C LYS A 210 -4.26 -2.88 9.25
N GLU A 211 -5.43 -2.32 9.01
CA GLU A 211 -6.32 -2.67 7.89
C GLU A 211 -5.94 -1.94 6.59
N THR A 212 -5.08 -0.93 6.68
CA THR A 212 -4.65 -0.14 5.53
C THR A 212 -3.21 -0.39 5.15
N VAL A 213 -2.89 -0.20 3.87
CA VAL A 213 -1.54 -0.31 3.32
C VAL A 213 -1.23 0.87 2.41
N LYS A 214 0.03 1.24 2.34
CA LYS A 214 0.48 2.19 1.31
C LYS A 214 0.23 1.61 -0.08
N ALA A 215 -0.36 2.40 -0.95
CA ALA A 215 -0.54 2.02 -2.34
C ALA A 215 0.82 1.66 -2.99
N LYS A 216 0.80 0.64 -3.81
CA LYS A 216 1.98 0.25 -4.60
C LYS A 216 2.02 1.05 -5.90
N SER A 217 3.18 1.13 -6.54
CA SER A 217 3.34 1.77 -7.85
C SER A 217 2.89 0.89 -9.04
N VAL A 218 2.48 -0.35 -8.79
CA VAL A 218 1.94 -1.27 -9.81
C VAL A 218 0.66 -1.88 -9.28
N TRP A 219 -0.45 -1.64 -9.98
CA TRP A 219 -1.79 -2.12 -9.66
C TRP A 219 -2.19 -3.23 -10.63
N THR A 220 -2.38 -4.44 -10.12
CA THR A 220 -2.68 -5.65 -10.91
C THR A 220 -3.98 -6.33 -10.50
N GLU A 221 -4.75 -5.69 -9.63
CA GLU A 221 -6.00 -6.24 -9.12
C GLU A 221 -7.08 -6.26 -10.21
N THR A 222 -7.98 -7.25 -10.13
CA THR A 222 -9.04 -7.44 -11.12
C THR A 222 -9.95 -6.22 -11.25
N LYS A 223 -10.18 -5.50 -10.15
CA LYS A 223 -11.03 -4.30 -10.12
C LYS A 223 -10.50 -3.14 -10.99
N HIS A 224 -9.20 -3.16 -11.37
CA HIS A 224 -8.58 -2.11 -12.21
C HIS A 224 -8.58 -2.43 -13.71
N ILE A 225 -9.07 -3.62 -14.11
CA ILE A 225 -9.06 -4.04 -15.50
C ILE A 225 -10.16 -3.32 -16.29
N SER A 226 -9.84 -2.77 -17.46
CA SER A 226 -10.77 -1.98 -18.29
C SER A 226 -12.06 -2.73 -18.64
N GLU A 227 -12.00 -4.06 -18.77
CA GLU A 227 -13.17 -4.92 -19.02
C GLU A 227 -14.25 -4.80 -17.92
N GLN A 228 -13.84 -4.49 -16.67
CA GLN A 228 -14.79 -4.24 -15.58
C GLN A 228 -15.62 -2.98 -15.86
N GLY A 229 -15.00 -1.88 -16.30
CA GLY A 229 -15.72 -0.65 -16.65
C GLY A 229 -16.78 -0.88 -17.73
N THR A 230 -16.47 -1.66 -18.77
CA THR A 230 -17.44 -2.04 -19.81
C THR A 230 -18.58 -2.88 -19.22
N THR A 231 -18.29 -3.81 -18.33
CA THR A 231 -19.28 -4.66 -17.66
C THR A 231 -20.19 -3.81 -16.76
N GLU A 232 -19.63 -2.87 -16.01
CA GLU A 232 -20.34 -1.96 -15.12
C GLU A 232 -21.30 -1.04 -15.89
N LEU A 233 -20.83 -0.44 -17.00
CA LEU A 233 -21.70 0.34 -17.89
C LEU A 233 -22.81 -0.51 -18.51
N GLY A 234 -22.52 -1.75 -18.88
CA GLY A 234 -23.53 -2.69 -19.40
C GLY A 234 -24.65 -2.94 -18.40
N ARG A 235 -24.34 -3.09 -17.11
CA ARG A 235 -25.34 -3.25 -16.04
C ARG A 235 -26.22 -2.02 -15.85
N LEU A 236 -25.70 -0.84 -16.16
CA LEU A 236 -26.42 0.43 -16.12
C LEU A 236 -27.23 0.72 -17.39
N GLY A 237 -27.16 -0.14 -18.43
CA GLY A 237 -27.77 0.10 -19.73
C GLY A 237 -27.12 1.20 -20.56
N LEU A 238 -25.85 1.54 -20.27
CA LEU A 238 -25.09 2.65 -20.88
C LEU A 238 -23.93 2.17 -21.77
N ALA A 239 -23.87 0.89 -22.12
CA ALA A 239 -22.73 0.29 -22.84
C ALA A 239 -22.38 1.02 -24.16
N ASP A 240 -23.36 1.59 -24.85
CA ASP A 240 -23.17 2.27 -26.13
C ASP A 240 -22.89 3.78 -26.00
N LYS A 241 -22.88 4.31 -24.78
CA LYS A 241 -22.77 5.75 -24.53
C LYS A 241 -21.33 6.22 -24.34
N PHE A 242 -20.44 5.33 -23.85
CA PHE A 242 -19.06 5.67 -23.57
C PHE A 242 -18.11 4.67 -24.22
N GLN A 243 -17.09 5.22 -24.88
CA GLN A 243 -15.97 4.41 -25.39
C GLN A 243 -14.87 4.37 -24.32
N PHE A 244 -14.33 3.19 -24.04
CA PHE A 244 -13.23 2.97 -23.10
C PHE A 244 -13.46 3.48 -21.67
N PRO A 245 -14.56 3.04 -21.01
CA PRO A 245 -14.84 3.45 -19.64
C PRO A 245 -13.75 2.97 -18.69
N LYS A 246 -13.41 3.81 -17.71
CA LYS A 246 -12.54 3.40 -16.61
C LYS A 246 -13.32 2.57 -15.61
N PRO A 247 -12.72 1.51 -15.03
CA PRO A 247 -13.39 0.70 -14.02
C PRO A 247 -13.64 1.47 -12.73
N ILE A 248 -14.77 1.25 -12.08
CA ILE A 248 -15.14 1.90 -10.82
C ILE A 248 -14.06 1.69 -9.76
N GLY A 249 -13.51 0.47 -9.62
CA GLY A 249 -12.48 0.16 -8.64
C GLY A 249 -11.17 0.95 -8.79
N LEU A 250 -10.86 1.44 -10.00
CA LEU A 250 -9.74 2.37 -10.19
C LEU A 250 -10.05 3.75 -9.59
N ILE A 251 -11.27 4.23 -9.82
CA ILE A 251 -11.72 5.54 -9.31
C ILE A 251 -11.86 5.50 -7.79
N GLU A 252 -12.44 4.44 -7.24
CA GLU A 252 -12.56 4.22 -5.80
C GLU A 252 -11.20 4.29 -5.10
N ASP A 253 -10.16 3.64 -5.64
CA ASP A 253 -8.83 3.69 -5.07
C ASP A 253 -8.19 5.09 -5.19
N CYS A 254 -8.45 5.83 -6.28
CA CYS A 254 -8.01 7.22 -6.39
C CYS A 254 -8.68 8.10 -5.31
N LEU A 255 -9.99 7.94 -5.11
CA LEU A 255 -10.74 8.66 -4.08
C LEU A 255 -10.24 8.30 -2.67
N ALA A 256 -10.11 7.01 -2.37
CA ALA A 256 -9.60 6.55 -1.07
C ALA A 256 -8.20 7.09 -0.74
N LEU A 257 -7.37 7.33 -1.76
CA LEU A 257 -6.02 7.87 -1.57
C LEU A 257 -5.99 9.39 -1.32
N ALA A 258 -6.96 10.15 -1.83
CA ALA A 258 -6.83 11.60 -1.89
C ALA A 258 -8.02 12.38 -1.34
N THR A 259 -9.06 11.72 -0.84
CA THR A 259 -10.29 12.36 -0.36
C THR A 259 -10.72 11.82 1.00
N ASP A 260 -11.51 12.62 1.70
CA ASP A 260 -12.29 12.31 2.88
C ASP A 260 -13.77 12.66 2.65
N GLU A 261 -14.62 12.55 3.67
CA GLU A 261 -16.06 12.79 3.58
C GLU A 261 -16.42 14.25 3.21
N GLU A 262 -15.54 15.21 3.48
CA GLU A 262 -15.76 16.65 3.23
C GLU A 262 -15.13 17.12 1.91
N SER A 263 -14.45 16.25 1.19
CA SER A 263 -13.69 16.60 -0.01
C SER A 263 -14.59 16.83 -1.21
N LEU A 264 -14.29 17.88 -1.99
CA LEU A 264 -14.92 18.12 -3.30
C LEU A 264 -14.12 17.40 -4.41
N VAL A 265 -14.83 16.65 -5.22
CA VAL A 265 -14.26 15.92 -6.35
C VAL A 265 -14.77 16.50 -7.67
N LEU A 266 -13.87 16.74 -8.62
CA LEU A 266 -14.18 17.16 -9.97
C LEU A 266 -13.68 16.12 -10.97
N ASP A 267 -14.59 15.52 -11.74
CA ASP A 267 -14.27 14.82 -12.97
C ASP A 267 -14.42 15.80 -14.15
N SER A 268 -13.33 16.16 -14.80
CA SER A 268 -13.28 17.18 -15.82
C SER A 268 -13.40 16.66 -17.26
N PHE A 269 -13.48 15.33 -17.41
CA PHE A 269 -13.57 14.65 -18.70
C PHE A 269 -14.63 13.54 -18.72
N ALA A 270 -15.61 13.64 -17.82
CA ALA A 270 -16.75 12.74 -17.74
C ALA A 270 -17.71 12.89 -18.94
#